data_d9cd7341ebebcbac8de9604d04a23967
#
_entry.id   d9cd7341ebebcbac8de9604d04a23967
#
_cell.length_a   1.000
_cell.length_b   1.000
_cell.length_c   1.000
_cell.angle_alpha   90.00
_cell.angle_beta   90.00
_cell.angle_gamma   90.00
#
_symmetry.space_group_name_H-M   'P 1'
#
loop_
_entity.id
_entity.type
_entity.pdbx_description
1 polymer ?
#
loop_
_entity_poly.entity_id
_entity_poly.type
_entity_poly.pdbx_seq_one_letter_code
_entity_poly.pdbx_strand_id
1 'polypeptide(L)'
;MNKYRFIFLLLIPLTMAFSSYSCKIAVLKYNGGGDWYANPTSLNNLIQFCQANLNMNINPIYDVVDVESSELFRYPFIHMTGHGNVVFSISESENLRQYLKAGGFLHIDDNYGMDAFIRPEMKKVFPELDFIELPFTHPIYHQSYNFENGLPKIHEHDNQPARGYGLIYEGRLVCFYSYESDLGDGWEDPNVHKDSQNIRISALKMGANIIQYAFTN
;
A
#
# COMPACT_ATOMS: atom_id res chain seq x y z
N MET A 1 -19.75 -16.28 -73.19
CA MET A 1 -18.50 -16.42 -72.39
C MET A 1 -18.64 -15.53 -71.17
N ASN A 2 -19.09 -16.10 -70.02
CA ASN A 2 -19.26 -15.37 -68.77
C ASN A 2 -17.97 -15.46 -67.97
N LYS A 3 -17.33 -14.33 -67.73
CA LYS A 3 -16.16 -14.20 -66.87
C LYS A 3 -16.64 -13.88 -65.46
N TYR A 4 -16.70 -14.86 -64.56
CA TYR A 4 -16.88 -14.63 -63.12
C TYR A 4 -15.56 -14.10 -62.51
N ARG A 5 -15.58 -12.85 -62.05
CA ARG A 5 -14.53 -12.28 -61.22
C ARG A 5 -14.81 -12.68 -59.77
N PHE A 6 -14.00 -13.57 -59.19
CA PHE A 6 -13.96 -13.83 -57.74
C PHE A 6 -13.24 -12.68 -57.04
N ILE A 7 -13.98 -11.95 -56.22
CA ILE A 7 -13.40 -10.97 -55.30
C ILE A 7 -13.06 -11.73 -54.00
N PHE A 8 -11.76 -11.93 -53.74
CA PHE A 8 -11.29 -12.43 -52.46
C PHE A 8 -11.32 -11.27 -51.45
N LEU A 9 -12.30 -11.28 -50.52
CA LEU A 9 -12.29 -10.38 -49.37
C LEU A 9 -11.26 -10.93 -48.36
N LEU A 10 -10.13 -10.25 -48.24
CA LEU A 10 -9.14 -10.52 -47.18
C LEU A 10 -9.72 -10.00 -45.86
N LEU A 11 -10.24 -10.88 -44.99
CA LEU A 11 -10.58 -10.56 -43.61
C LEU A 11 -9.28 -10.44 -42.82
N ILE A 12 -8.83 -9.20 -42.56
CA ILE A 12 -7.73 -8.93 -41.65
C ILE A 12 -8.29 -9.04 -40.21
N PRO A 13 -7.83 -9.99 -39.37
CA PRO A 13 -8.27 -10.01 -38.00
C PRO A 13 -7.72 -8.77 -37.27
N LEU A 14 -8.61 -7.89 -36.84
CA LEU A 14 -8.29 -6.76 -35.99
C LEU A 14 -8.01 -7.32 -34.58
N THR A 15 -6.74 -7.66 -34.28
CA THR A 15 -6.31 -7.97 -32.94
C THR A 15 -6.33 -6.70 -32.11
N MET A 16 -7.40 -6.48 -31.35
CA MET A 16 -7.40 -5.48 -30.28
C MET A 16 -6.36 -5.92 -29.23
N ALA A 17 -5.20 -5.28 -29.24
CA ALA A 17 -4.28 -5.34 -28.11
C ALA A 17 -4.98 -4.63 -26.94
N PHE A 18 -5.56 -5.39 -26.02
CA PHE A 18 -5.94 -4.87 -24.71
C PHE A 18 -4.65 -4.46 -24.01
N SER A 19 -4.39 -3.15 -23.96
CA SER A 19 -3.42 -2.60 -23.03
C SER A 19 -3.95 -2.92 -21.63
N SER A 20 -3.36 -3.90 -20.97
CA SER A 20 -3.63 -4.17 -19.57
C SER A 20 -3.08 -2.96 -18.80
N TYR A 21 -3.97 -2.11 -18.29
CA TYR A 21 -3.57 -1.02 -17.40
C TYR A 21 -2.96 -1.64 -16.15
N SER A 22 -1.63 -1.51 -16.00
CA SER A 22 -0.98 -1.90 -14.75
C SER A 22 -1.36 -0.90 -13.68
N CYS A 23 -1.84 -1.38 -12.54
CA CYS A 23 -2.11 -0.56 -11.38
C CYS A 23 -0.80 0.03 -10.86
N LYS A 24 -0.79 1.31 -10.50
CA LYS A 24 0.36 1.97 -9.88
C LYS A 24 0.11 2.15 -8.39
N ILE A 25 1.17 2.05 -7.60
CA ILE A 25 1.19 2.42 -6.19
C ILE A 25 2.20 3.55 -5.97
N ALA A 26 2.07 4.28 -4.88
CA ALA A 26 2.98 5.40 -4.59
C ALA A 26 3.38 5.44 -3.11
N VAL A 27 4.54 6.05 -2.86
CA VAL A 27 4.94 6.54 -1.53
C VAL A 27 4.34 7.92 -1.32
N LEU A 28 3.74 8.14 -0.14
CA LEU A 28 3.21 9.44 0.26
C LEU A 28 4.33 10.31 0.83
N LYS A 29 4.62 11.42 0.16
CA LYS A 29 5.55 12.43 0.65
C LYS A 29 4.79 13.43 1.50
N TYR A 30 5.14 13.51 2.78
CA TYR A 30 4.53 14.37 3.78
C TYR A 30 5.52 15.42 4.31
N ASN A 31 5.00 16.46 4.96
CA ASN A 31 5.76 17.51 5.62
C ASN A 31 5.98 17.20 7.12
N GLY A 32 6.78 18.05 7.80
CA GLY A 32 7.05 17.93 9.22
C GLY A 32 8.50 17.58 9.55
N GLY A 33 9.30 17.20 8.55
CA GLY A 33 10.71 16.85 8.71
C GLY A 33 10.96 15.38 9.05
N GLY A 34 9.93 14.54 9.03
CA GLY A 34 10.11 13.07 9.05
C GLY A 34 10.64 12.56 7.72
N ASP A 35 11.21 11.38 7.77
CA ASP A 35 11.91 10.75 6.66
C ASP A 35 10.98 9.84 5.82
N TRP A 36 9.97 10.45 5.18
CA TRP A 36 9.03 9.77 4.26
C TRP A 36 9.73 8.91 3.19
N TYR A 37 11.01 9.14 2.95
CA TYR A 37 11.87 8.44 2.00
C TYR A 37 12.65 7.27 2.63
N ALA A 38 12.36 6.92 3.87
CA ALA A 38 12.91 5.72 4.50
C ALA A 38 12.57 4.47 3.67
N ASN A 39 13.40 3.45 3.79
CA ASN A 39 13.19 2.15 3.13
C ASN A 39 13.11 2.22 1.59
N PRO A 40 14.12 2.78 0.92
CA PRO A 40 14.04 3.12 -0.50
C PRO A 40 13.91 1.91 -1.45
N THR A 41 14.26 0.68 -1.02
CA THR A 41 14.12 -0.53 -1.84
C THR A 41 12.85 -1.33 -1.50
N SER A 42 12.18 -1.01 -0.40
CA SER A 42 11.09 -1.78 0.19
C SER A 42 9.92 -2.01 -0.76
N LEU A 43 9.33 -0.95 -1.31
CA LEU A 43 8.17 -1.09 -2.21
C LEU A 43 8.50 -1.79 -3.51
N ASN A 44 9.70 -1.60 -4.07
CA ASN A 44 10.11 -2.35 -5.27
C ASN A 44 10.15 -3.85 -5.00
N ASN A 45 10.73 -4.26 -3.87
CA ASN A 45 10.78 -5.67 -3.47
C ASN A 45 9.37 -6.23 -3.21
N LEU A 46 8.50 -5.46 -2.55
CA LEU A 46 7.12 -5.87 -2.33
C LEU A 46 6.33 -6.02 -3.64
N ILE A 47 6.47 -5.08 -4.57
CA ILE A 47 5.86 -5.17 -5.91
C ILE A 47 6.32 -6.44 -6.64
N GLN A 48 7.64 -6.68 -6.67
CA GLN A 48 8.19 -7.88 -7.30
C GLN A 48 7.65 -9.16 -6.65
N PHE A 49 7.53 -9.18 -5.32
CA PHE A 49 6.95 -10.30 -4.59
C PHE A 49 5.48 -10.53 -4.98
N CYS A 50 4.67 -9.46 -5.06
CA CYS A 50 3.26 -9.55 -5.46
C CYS A 50 3.10 -10.02 -6.91
N GLN A 51 3.92 -9.52 -7.83
CA GLN A 51 3.92 -9.97 -9.23
C GLN A 51 4.27 -11.45 -9.35
N ALA A 52 5.32 -11.91 -8.64
CA ALA A 52 5.81 -13.28 -8.73
C ALA A 52 4.88 -14.31 -8.05
N ASN A 53 4.20 -13.93 -6.95
CA ASN A 53 3.48 -14.88 -6.10
C ASN A 53 1.95 -14.76 -6.19
N LEU A 54 1.41 -13.59 -6.57
CA LEU A 54 -0.03 -13.34 -6.63
C LEU A 54 -0.53 -13.05 -8.03
N ASN A 55 0.35 -13.09 -9.04
CA ASN A 55 0.03 -12.73 -10.44
C ASN A 55 -0.66 -11.34 -10.54
N MET A 56 -0.29 -10.41 -9.68
CA MET A 56 -0.84 -9.05 -9.67
C MET A 56 -0.19 -8.20 -10.75
N ASN A 57 -1.00 -7.52 -11.55
CA ASN A 57 -0.52 -6.60 -12.57
C ASN A 57 -0.27 -5.20 -12.00
N ILE A 58 0.77 -5.06 -11.18
CA ILE A 58 1.22 -3.79 -10.61
C ILE A 58 2.39 -3.26 -11.44
N ASN A 59 2.47 -1.94 -11.65
CA ASN A 59 3.64 -1.35 -12.30
C ASN A 59 4.91 -1.65 -11.46
N PRO A 60 6.00 -2.11 -12.07
CA PRO A 60 7.21 -2.48 -11.33
C PRO A 60 7.91 -1.29 -10.65
N ILE A 61 7.56 -0.07 -11.01
CA ILE A 61 8.11 1.16 -10.46
C ILE A 61 7.00 1.90 -9.73
N TYR A 62 7.19 2.17 -8.43
CA TYR A 62 6.31 3.04 -7.67
C TYR A 62 6.62 4.52 -7.97
N ASP A 63 5.64 5.37 -7.73
CA ASP A 63 5.80 6.83 -7.81
C ASP A 63 5.91 7.42 -6.39
N VAL A 64 6.29 8.70 -6.31
CA VAL A 64 6.22 9.53 -5.10
C VAL A 64 5.17 10.59 -5.33
N VAL A 65 4.27 10.77 -4.38
CA VAL A 65 3.17 11.74 -4.50
C VAL A 65 3.07 12.59 -3.23
N ASP A 66 2.96 13.91 -3.41
CA ASP A 66 2.73 14.84 -2.29
C ASP A 66 1.27 14.75 -1.81
N VAL A 67 1.04 14.93 -0.50
CA VAL A 67 -0.30 14.85 0.11
C VAL A 67 -1.30 15.83 -0.52
N GLU A 68 -0.83 17.01 -0.93
CA GLU A 68 -1.66 18.06 -1.54
C GLU A 68 -1.94 17.83 -3.04
N SER A 69 -1.23 16.90 -3.68
CA SER A 69 -1.32 16.72 -5.13
C SER A 69 -2.65 16.10 -5.56
N SER A 70 -3.24 16.64 -6.63
CA SER A 70 -4.38 16.00 -7.31
C SER A 70 -4.02 14.65 -7.94
N GLU A 71 -2.73 14.39 -8.20
CA GLU A 71 -2.24 13.10 -8.70
C GLU A 71 -2.47 11.96 -7.69
N LEU A 72 -2.68 12.27 -6.40
CA LEU A 72 -3.00 11.30 -5.36
C LEU A 72 -4.13 10.34 -5.77
N PHE A 73 -5.15 10.87 -6.46
CA PHE A 73 -6.32 10.11 -6.91
C PHE A 73 -6.04 9.10 -8.04
N ARG A 74 -4.83 9.07 -8.58
CA ARG A 74 -4.42 8.08 -9.59
C ARG A 74 -3.94 6.76 -8.97
N TYR A 75 -3.68 6.75 -7.66
CA TYR A 75 -3.12 5.61 -6.97
C TYR A 75 -4.19 4.96 -6.07
N PRO A 76 -4.63 3.73 -6.36
CA PRO A 76 -5.58 3.04 -5.47
C PRO A 76 -4.98 2.68 -4.11
N PHE A 77 -3.64 2.63 -4.04
CA PHE A 77 -2.88 2.34 -2.84
C PHE A 77 -1.71 3.30 -2.71
N ILE A 78 -1.59 3.92 -1.53
CA ILE A 78 -0.44 4.73 -1.14
C ILE A 78 0.18 4.18 0.14
N HIS A 79 1.51 4.21 0.19
CA HIS A 79 2.30 3.78 1.33
C HIS A 79 2.95 4.99 2.00
N MET A 80 2.90 5.03 3.31
CA MET A 80 3.52 6.05 4.15
C MET A 80 4.39 5.37 5.19
N THR A 81 5.63 5.82 5.31
CA THR A 81 6.61 5.28 6.26
C THR A 81 7.49 6.40 6.83
N GLY A 82 8.25 6.12 7.87
CA GLY A 82 9.25 7.01 8.46
C GLY A 82 9.36 6.90 9.98
N HIS A 83 10.27 7.68 10.56
CA HIS A 83 10.59 7.68 11.99
C HIS A 83 9.98 8.84 12.77
N GLY A 84 8.95 9.46 12.32
CA GLY A 84 8.27 10.48 13.08
C GLY A 84 7.95 11.75 12.32
N ASN A 85 7.75 12.80 13.04
CA ASN A 85 7.41 14.17 12.71
C ASN A 85 6.63 14.35 11.40
N VAL A 86 5.35 13.96 11.43
CA VAL A 86 4.39 14.15 10.34
C VAL A 86 3.59 15.42 10.62
N VAL A 87 3.41 16.25 9.62
CA VAL A 87 2.56 17.45 9.72
C VAL A 87 1.75 17.58 8.43
N PHE A 88 0.43 17.62 8.57
CA PHE A 88 -0.49 17.96 7.49
C PHE A 88 -1.07 19.37 7.69
N SER A 89 -1.04 20.18 6.65
CA SER A 89 -1.83 21.41 6.56
C SER A 89 -3.33 21.07 6.51
N ILE A 90 -4.18 22.09 6.59
CA ILE A 90 -5.63 21.91 6.45
C ILE A 90 -5.97 21.37 5.04
N SER A 91 -5.33 21.95 4.00
CA SER A 91 -5.55 21.52 2.60
C SER A 91 -5.08 20.09 2.36
N GLU A 92 -3.92 19.70 2.89
CA GLU A 92 -3.40 18.32 2.80
C GLU A 92 -4.33 17.32 3.50
N SER A 93 -4.79 17.66 4.70
CA SER A 93 -5.74 16.81 5.45
C SER A 93 -7.04 16.62 4.69
N GLU A 94 -7.56 17.69 4.09
CA GLU A 94 -8.79 17.64 3.28
C GLU A 94 -8.60 16.84 1.99
N ASN A 95 -7.50 17.04 1.28
CA ASN A 95 -7.17 16.27 0.07
C ASN A 95 -7.04 14.77 0.37
N LEU A 96 -6.31 14.42 1.43
CA LEU A 96 -6.16 13.02 1.86
C LEU A 96 -7.51 12.42 2.27
N ARG A 97 -8.36 13.18 2.99
CA ARG A 97 -9.72 12.75 3.33
C ARG A 97 -10.53 12.43 2.07
N GLN A 98 -10.54 13.33 1.08
CA GLN A 98 -11.29 13.12 -0.16
C GLN A 98 -10.76 11.90 -0.93
N TYR A 99 -9.45 11.73 -1.00
CA TYR A 99 -8.82 10.55 -1.60
C TYR A 99 -9.31 9.24 -0.94
N LEU A 100 -9.25 9.17 0.38
CA LEU A 100 -9.67 7.99 1.13
C LEU A 100 -11.17 7.71 1.00
N LYS A 101 -12.01 8.77 0.98
CA LYS A 101 -13.46 8.65 0.74
C LYS A 101 -13.78 8.18 -0.69
N ALA A 102 -12.99 8.60 -1.67
CA ALA A 102 -13.17 8.26 -3.08
C ALA A 102 -12.77 6.82 -3.46
N GLY A 103 -12.32 6.02 -2.50
CA GLY A 103 -11.92 4.62 -2.76
C GLY A 103 -10.42 4.35 -2.58
N GLY A 104 -9.60 5.38 -2.35
CA GLY A 104 -8.19 5.21 -2.05
C GLY A 104 -7.94 4.44 -0.75
N PHE A 105 -6.75 3.86 -0.64
CA PHE A 105 -6.31 3.13 0.54
C PHE A 105 -4.93 3.63 0.98
N LEU A 106 -4.78 3.91 2.28
CA LEU A 106 -3.52 4.31 2.89
C LEU A 106 -2.98 3.18 3.78
N HIS A 107 -1.75 2.75 3.52
CA HIS A 107 -0.97 1.97 4.47
C HIS A 107 0.04 2.88 5.17
N ILE A 108 0.02 2.91 6.48
CA ILE A 108 1.01 3.59 7.32
C ILE A 108 1.86 2.52 7.98
N ASP A 109 3.18 2.63 7.84
CA ASP A 109 4.15 1.75 8.49
C ASP A 109 5.04 2.59 9.43
N ASP A 110 4.96 2.30 10.71
CA ASP A 110 5.75 2.97 11.74
C ASP A 110 7.12 2.30 11.84
N ASN A 111 8.14 2.99 11.37
CA ASN A 111 9.52 2.58 11.54
C ASN A 111 10.07 2.96 12.94
N TYR A 112 9.20 2.97 13.94
CA TYR A 112 9.45 3.40 15.31
C TYR A 112 9.50 4.91 15.52
N GLY A 113 8.57 5.40 16.33
CA GLY A 113 8.50 6.80 16.76
C GLY A 113 7.53 7.69 15.96
N MET A 114 6.89 7.18 14.92
CA MET A 114 5.88 7.93 14.17
C MET A 114 4.55 8.07 14.94
N ASP A 115 4.22 7.14 15.84
CA ASP A 115 2.90 7.02 16.46
C ASP A 115 2.40 8.33 17.12
N ALA A 116 3.29 9.00 17.87
CA ALA A 116 2.97 10.24 18.56
C ALA A 116 2.60 11.40 17.61
N PHE A 117 3.04 11.33 16.36
CA PHE A 117 2.81 12.35 15.35
C PHE A 117 1.66 11.98 14.42
N ILE A 118 1.61 10.74 13.94
CA ILE A 118 0.63 10.34 12.92
C ILE A 118 -0.81 10.31 13.46
N ARG A 119 -1.03 9.91 14.72
CA ARG A 119 -2.39 9.86 15.27
C ARG A 119 -3.07 11.22 15.32
N PRO A 120 -2.44 12.30 15.83
CA PRO A 120 -3.02 13.65 15.74
C PRO A 120 -3.25 14.14 14.32
N GLU A 121 -2.35 13.81 13.39
CA GLU A 121 -2.47 14.22 11.99
C GLU A 121 -3.63 13.49 11.29
N MET A 122 -3.79 12.19 11.50
CA MET A 122 -4.93 11.45 10.97
C MET A 122 -6.26 11.88 11.62
N LYS A 123 -6.23 12.43 12.84
CA LYS A 123 -7.40 13.05 13.47
C LYS A 123 -7.83 14.35 12.77
N LYS A 124 -6.91 15.07 12.09
CA LYS A 124 -7.28 16.20 11.20
C LYS A 124 -7.95 15.67 9.92
N VAL A 125 -7.50 14.53 9.39
CA VAL A 125 -8.10 13.91 8.19
C VAL A 125 -9.52 13.40 8.48
N PHE A 126 -9.70 12.69 9.59
CA PHE A 126 -10.99 12.16 10.04
C PHE A 126 -11.25 12.54 11.52
N PRO A 127 -11.78 13.76 11.79
CA PRO A 127 -12.06 14.18 13.15
C PRO A 127 -13.03 13.27 13.91
N GLU A 128 -13.91 12.58 13.17
CA GLU A 128 -14.94 11.68 13.71
C GLU A 128 -14.47 10.24 13.94
N LEU A 129 -13.30 9.85 13.42
CA LEU A 129 -12.79 8.47 13.54
C LEU A 129 -11.61 8.40 14.51
N ASP A 130 -11.46 7.26 15.14
CA ASP A 130 -10.27 6.86 15.89
C ASP A 130 -9.67 5.59 15.30
N PHE A 131 -8.36 5.43 15.41
CA PHE A 131 -7.72 4.16 15.10
C PHE A 131 -8.23 3.08 16.05
N ILE A 132 -8.78 2.02 15.49
CA ILE A 132 -9.20 0.83 16.25
C ILE A 132 -8.25 -0.32 15.95
N GLU A 133 -7.91 -1.09 16.96
CA GLU A 133 -7.13 -2.31 16.78
C GLU A 133 -7.99 -3.34 16.03
N LEU A 134 -7.48 -3.86 14.92
CA LEU A 134 -8.19 -4.85 14.13
C LEU A 134 -8.04 -6.24 14.77
N PRO A 135 -9.14 -6.97 14.95
CA PRO A 135 -9.07 -8.33 15.47
C PRO A 135 -8.28 -9.23 14.50
N PHE A 136 -7.59 -10.23 15.02
CA PHE A 136 -6.79 -11.16 14.20
C PHE A 136 -7.61 -11.90 13.13
N THR A 137 -8.94 -11.96 13.30
CA THR A 137 -9.86 -12.51 12.29
C THR A 137 -10.19 -11.55 11.15
N HIS A 138 -9.65 -10.30 11.18
CA HIS A 138 -9.94 -9.33 10.13
C HIS A 138 -9.39 -9.81 8.77
N PRO A 139 -10.15 -9.67 7.66
CA PRO A 139 -9.77 -10.18 6.35
C PRO A 139 -8.39 -9.73 5.84
N ILE A 140 -7.87 -8.58 6.29
CA ILE A 140 -6.55 -8.09 5.88
C ILE A 140 -5.41 -9.06 6.27
N TYR A 141 -5.61 -9.86 7.34
CA TYR A 141 -4.65 -10.88 7.77
C TYR A 141 -4.79 -12.21 7.03
N HIS A 142 -5.84 -12.38 6.22
CA HIS A 142 -6.24 -13.65 5.61
C HIS A 142 -6.54 -13.55 4.11
N GLN A 143 -5.77 -12.76 3.38
CA GLN A 143 -5.90 -12.70 1.92
C GLN A 143 -5.26 -13.96 1.28
N SER A 144 -4.11 -13.83 0.67
CA SER A 144 -3.39 -14.99 0.12
C SER A 144 -2.56 -15.74 1.15
N TYR A 145 -2.23 -15.11 2.25
CA TYR A 145 -1.44 -15.68 3.35
C TYR A 145 -2.20 -15.56 4.66
N ASN A 146 -2.05 -16.57 5.52
CA ASN A 146 -2.76 -16.64 6.79
C ASN A 146 -1.86 -16.18 7.95
N PHE A 147 -2.29 -15.13 8.66
CA PHE A 147 -1.64 -14.55 9.84
C PHE A 147 -2.57 -14.65 11.05
N GLU A 148 -2.65 -15.83 11.66
CA GLU A 148 -3.57 -16.12 12.78
C GLU A 148 -3.35 -15.27 14.03
N ASN A 149 -2.12 -14.74 14.20
CA ASN A 149 -1.72 -13.92 15.33
C ASN A 149 -1.53 -12.43 14.96
N GLY A 150 -2.10 -11.99 13.81
CA GLY A 150 -1.96 -10.62 13.33
C GLY A 150 -0.61 -10.32 12.69
N LEU A 151 -0.14 -9.08 12.85
CA LEU A 151 1.10 -8.61 12.21
C LEU A 151 2.35 -9.38 12.70
N PRO A 152 3.28 -9.73 11.79
CA PRO A 152 4.59 -10.19 12.21
C PRO A 152 5.37 -9.03 12.83
N LYS A 153 6.14 -9.30 13.88
CA LYS A 153 7.13 -8.38 14.43
C LYS A 153 8.45 -8.59 13.69
N ILE A 154 8.97 -7.56 13.05
CA ILE A 154 10.22 -7.62 12.28
C ILE A 154 11.40 -7.21 13.18
N HIS A 155 11.31 -6.02 13.79
CA HIS A 155 12.31 -5.54 14.73
C HIS A 155 11.72 -5.30 16.12
N GLU A 156 12.56 -5.43 17.14
CA GLU A 156 12.22 -5.14 18.54
C GLU A 156 12.79 -3.78 18.93
N HIS A 157 11.95 -2.91 19.48
CA HIS A 157 12.37 -1.59 19.95
C HIS A 157 12.19 -1.46 21.48
N ASP A 158 10.93 -1.53 21.94
CA ASP A 158 10.56 -1.29 23.36
C ASP A 158 9.75 -2.43 23.99
N ASN A 159 9.82 -3.62 23.43
CA ASN A 159 9.09 -4.82 23.84
C ASN A 159 7.55 -4.70 23.71
N GLN A 160 7.05 -3.77 22.85
CA GLN A 160 5.63 -3.73 22.53
C GLN A 160 5.32 -4.71 21.39
N PRO A 161 4.16 -5.38 21.44
CA PRO A 161 3.75 -6.27 20.36
C PRO A 161 3.37 -5.49 19.09
N ALA A 162 3.63 -6.09 17.93
CA ALA A 162 3.12 -5.58 16.68
C ALA A 162 1.59 -5.59 16.66
N ARG A 163 0.96 -4.48 16.25
CA ARG A 163 -0.50 -4.30 16.21
C ARG A 163 -0.94 -3.65 14.91
N GLY A 164 -2.00 -4.18 14.33
CA GLY A 164 -2.64 -3.54 13.18
C GLY A 164 -3.82 -2.68 13.63
N TYR A 165 -3.76 -1.40 13.32
CA TYR A 165 -4.87 -0.47 13.54
C TYR A 165 -5.55 -0.10 12.23
N GLY A 166 -6.83 0.22 12.29
CA GLY A 166 -7.60 0.65 11.13
C GLY A 166 -8.38 1.93 11.37
N LEU A 167 -8.53 2.74 10.32
CA LEU A 167 -9.61 3.72 10.24
C LEU A 167 -10.70 3.16 9.34
N ILE A 168 -11.91 3.06 9.88
CA ILE A 168 -13.08 2.53 9.16
C ILE A 168 -14.04 3.68 8.87
N TYR A 169 -14.22 4.00 7.58
CA TYR A 169 -15.14 5.00 7.11
C TYR A 169 -16.29 4.34 6.33
N GLU A 170 -17.52 4.55 6.77
CA GLU A 170 -18.74 3.96 6.15
C GLU A 170 -18.64 2.43 5.94
N GLY A 171 -18.05 1.72 6.90
CA GLY A 171 -17.89 0.26 6.86
C GLY A 171 -16.69 -0.24 6.05
N ARG A 172 -15.92 0.64 5.39
CA ARG A 172 -14.71 0.30 4.64
C ARG A 172 -13.46 0.66 5.44
N LEU A 173 -12.50 -0.25 5.52
CA LEU A 173 -11.16 0.07 6.02
C LEU A 173 -10.45 0.95 4.98
N VAL A 174 -10.26 2.22 5.32
CA VAL A 174 -9.65 3.22 4.44
C VAL A 174 -8.16 3.44 4.70
N CYS A 175 -7.74 3.13 5.92
CA CYS A 175 -6.35 3.23 6.35
C CYS A 175 -6.00 2.05 7.24
N PHE A 176 -4.88 1.41 6.95
CA PHE A 176 -4.28 0.38 7.79
C PHE A 176 -2.94 0.89 8.32
N TYR A 177 -2.74 0.78 9.63
CA TYR A 177 -1.54 1.24 10.33
C TYR A 177 -0.87 0.05 11.00
N SER A 178 0.33 -0.31 10.52
CA SER A 178 1.19 -1.33 11.12
C SER A 178 2.08 -0.70 12.19
N TYR A 179 1.60 -0.76 13.43
CA TYR A 179 2.28 -0.22 14.60
C TYR A 179 3.24 -1.26 15.18
N GLU A 180 4.47 -0.84 15.50
CA GLU A 180 5.50 -1.69 16.14
C GLU A 180 5.83 -2.96 15.33
N SER A 181 5.71 -2.92 14.01
CA SER A 181 5.93 -4.08 13.13
C SER A 181 7.20 -3.97 12.29
N ASP A 182 7.50 -2.77 11.77
CA ASP A 182 8.59 -2.47 10.84
C ASP A 182 8.51 -3.29 9.55
N LEU A 183 7.32 -3.36 8.97
CA LEU A 183 7.12 -4.14 7.74
C LEU A 183 8.01 -3.66 6.60
N GLY A 184 8.15 -2.33 6.47
CA GLY A 184 8.99 -1.70 5.45
C GLY A 184 10.44 -2.13 5.52
N ASP A 185 11.00 -2.24 6.71
CA ASP A 185 12.35 -2.76 6.93
C ASP A 185 12.48 -4.20 6.44
N GLY A 186 11.49 -5.04 6.78
CA GLY A 186 11.45 -6.42 6.31
C GLY A 186 11.31 -6.57 4.80
N TRP A 187 10.84 -5.55 4.08
CA TRP A 187 10.77 -5.53 2.61
C TRP A 187 12.06 -5.06 1.96
N GLU A 188 12.97 -4.37 2.70
CA GLU A 188 14.24 -3.88 2.19
C GLU A 188 15.12 -4.99 1.61
N ASP A 189 16.17 -4.60 0.89
CA ASP A 189 17.17 -5.52 0.40
C ASP A 189 17.86 -6.30 1.54
N PRO A 190 18.25 -7.58 1.32
CA PRO A 190 18.78 -8.45 2.39
C PRO A 190 19.98 -7.89 3.14
N ASN A 191 20.73 -6.99 2.51
CA ASN A 191 21.96 -6.44 3.08
C ASN A 191 21.73 -5.21 3.97
N VAL A 192 20.51 -4.62 3.97
CA VAL A 192 20.20 -3.40 4.73
C VAL A 192 20.11 -3.72 6.22
N HIS A 193 19.12 -4.47 6.64
CA HIS A 193 18.89 -4.83 8.04
C HIS A 193 19.52 -6.17 8.42
N LYS A 194 19.90 -6.98 7.43
CA LYS A 194 20.47 -8.33 7.62
C LYS A 194 19.51 -9.32 8.30
N ASP A 195 18.23 -9.09 8.13
CA ASP A 195 17.18 -9.98 8.62
C ASP A 195 17.28 -11.35 8.00
N SER A 196 16.88 -12.36 8.78
CA SER A 196 16.80 -13.72 8.26
C SER A 196 15.77 -13.80 7.12
N GLN A 197 16.01 -14.74 6.20
CA GLN A 197 15.09 -14.96 5.08
C GLN A 197 13.64 -15.20 5.55
N ASN A 198 13.44 -15.90 6.67
CA ASN A 198 12.11 -16.17 7.21
C ASN A 198 11.39 -14.89 7.67
N ILE A 199 12.09 -13.98 8.33
CA ILE A 199 11.55 -12.68 8.77
C ILE A 199 11.15 -11.87 7.55
N ARG A 200 12.05 -11.73 6.57
CA ARG A 200 11.78 -11.00 5.33
C ARG A 200 10.61 -11.58 4.53
N ILE A 201 10.53 -12.91 4.39
CA ILE A 201 9.39 -13.56 3.71
C ILE A 201 8.10 -13.32 4.48
N SER A 202 8.12 -13.31 5.81
CA SER A 202 6.94 -13.00 6.62
C SER A 202 6.46 -11.57 6.38
N ALA A 203 7.37 -10.59 6.39
CA ALA A 203 7.06 -9.20 6.07
C ALA A 203 6.46 -9.03 4.67
N LEU A 204 7.09 -9.61 3.65
CA LEU A 204 6.63 -9.55 2.25
C LEU A 204 5.25 -10.21 2.07
N LYS A 205 4.98 -11.32 2.73
CA LYS A 205 3.66 -11.97 2.73
C LYS A 205 2.58 -11.08 3.35
N MET A 206 2.89 -10.40 4.46
CA MET A 206 1.94 -9.48 5.08
C MET A 206 1.72 -8.26 4.19
N GLY A 207 2.77 -7.68 3.61
CA GLY A 207 2.65 -6.59 2.64
C GLY A 207 1.79 -6.98 1.43
N ALA A 208 1.97 -8.20 0.92
CA ALA A 208 1.15 -8.73 -0.17
C ALA A 208 -0.34 -8.85 0.21
N ASN A 209 -0.65 -9.28 1.43
CA ASN A 209 -2.01 -9.29 1.95
C ASN A 209 -2.59 -7.87 2.02
N ILE A 210 -1.82 -6.88 2.48
CA ILE A 210 -2.27 -5.48 2.57
C ILE A 210 -2.60 -4.93 1.19
N ILE A 211 -1.71 -5.11 0.21
CA ILE A 211 -1.95 -4.68 -1.18
C ILE A 211 -3.17 -5.40 -1.77
N GLN A 212 -3.27 -6.72 -1.60
CA GLN A 212 -4.39 -7.48 -2.13
C GLN A 212 -5.71 -7.02 -1.51
N TYR A 213 -5.74 -6.80 -0.19
CA TYR A 213 -6.91 -6.27 0.50
C TYR A 213 -7.33 -4.92 -0.08
N ALA A 214 -6.38 -3.99 -0.29
CA ALA A 214 -6.65 -2.67 -0.83
C ALA A 214 -7.26 -2.70 -2.25
N PHE A 215 -6.99 -3.73 -3.04
CA PHE A 215 -7.48 -3.85 -4.41
C PHE A 215 -8.76 -4.67 -4.55
N THR A 216 -9.21 -5.34 -3.51
CA THR A 216 -10.36 -6.24 -3.56
C THR A 216 -11.53 -5.84 -2.66
N ASN A 217 -11.36 -4.82 -1.78
CA ASN A 217 -12.36 -4.41 -0.78
C ASN A 217 -12.72 -2.92 -0.82
#